data_e228d78f248932de077dfa59d67cd41d
#
_entry.id   e228d78f248932de077dfa59d67cd41d
#
_cell.length_a   1.000
_cell.length_b   1.000
_cell.length_c   1.000
_cell.angle_alpha   90.00
_cell.angle_beta   90.00
_cell.angle_gamma   90.00
#
_symmetry.space_group_name_H-M   'P 1'
#
loop_
_entity.id
_entity.type
_entity.pdbx_description
1 polymer ?
#
loop_
_entity_poly.entity_id
_entity_poly.type
_entity_poly.pdbx_seq_one_letter_code
_entity_poly.pdbx_strand_id
1 'polypeptide(L)'
;MDILKFQDTIFIISLIVLSLSIIAIFLRAIIGPRVTDRIICINMIGTKIIIMICIVAAILHESFIIDVAIVYALINFVSIVVLSYAYLHVYLKNHDKKEDK
;
A
#
# COMPACT_ATOMS: atom_id res chain seq x y z
N MET A 1 9.05 -15.82 29.19
CA MET A 1 9.46 -16.40 27.93
C MET A 1 8.29 -16.78 27.03
N ASP A 2 7.23 -17.33 27.60
CA ASP A 2 6.06 -17.75 26.80
C ASP A 2 5.34 -16.57 26.15
N ILE A 3 5.33 -15.42 26.81
CA ILE A 3 4.68 -14.20 26.28
C ILE A 3 5.44 -13.69 25.05
N LEU A 4 6.78 -13.71 25.09
CA LEU A 4 7.60 -13.25 23.95
C LEU A 4 7.43 -14.17 22.74
N LYS A 5 7.40 -15.49 22.98
CA LYS A 5 7.16 -16.47 21.92
C LYS A 5 5.76 -16.30 21.33
N PHE A 6 4.79 -16.01 22.18
CA PHE A 6 3.40 -15.78 21.74
C PHE A 6 3.31 -14.53 20.86
N GLN A 7 3.98 -13.45 21.26
CA GLN A 7 4.02 -12.22 20.46
C GLN A 7 4.69 -12.45 19.10
N ASP A 8 5.83 -13.13 19.10
CA ASP A 8 6.54 -13.42 17.86
C ASP A 8 5.70 -14.28 16.92
N THR A 9 4.98 -15.26 17.47
CA THR A 9 4.10 -16.11 16.69
C THR A 9 2.98 -15.29 16.05
N ILE A 10 2.37 -14.38 16.81
CA ILE A 10 1.31 -13.51 16.30
C ILE A 10 1.84 -12.63 15.16
N PHE A 11 3.03 -12.04 15.33
CA PHE A 11 3.64 -11.21 14.31
C PHE A 11 3.92 -11.99 13.02
N ILE A 12 4.43 -13.22 13.14
CA ILE A 12 4.72 -14.07 11.99
C ILE A 12 3.43 -14.43 11.26
N ILE A 13 2.38 -14.80 11.99
CA ILE A 13 1.08 -15.11 11.40
C ILE A 13 0.53 -13.87 10.67
N SER A 14 0.65 -12.70 11.26
CA SER A 14 0.21 -11.45 10.66
C SER A 14 0.96 -11.16 9.35
N LEU A 15 2.27 -11.41 9.32
CA LEU A 15 3.07 -11.23 8.10
C LEU A 15 2.60 -12.16 7.00
N ILE A 16 2.31 -13.42 7.32
CA ILE A 16 1.84 -14.40 6.33
C ILE A 16 0.49 -13.95 5.77
N VAL A 17 -0.43 -13.54 6.62
CA VAL A 17 -1.76 -13.06 6.18
C VAL A 17 -1.64 -11.82 5.31
N LEU A 18 -0.79 -10.87 5.69
CA LEU A 18 -0.56 -9.66 4.92
C LEU A 18 0.05 -9.99 3.54
N SER A 19 1.01 -10.92 3.50
CA SER A 19 1.63 -11.33 2.24
C SER A 19 0.59 -11.92 1.28
N LEU A 20 -0.26 -12.81 1.79
CA LEU A 20 -1.31 -13.40 0.97
C LEU A 20 -2.30 -12.33 0.48
N SER A 21 -2.62 -11.37 1.33
CA SER A 21 -3.48 -10.24 0.96
C SER A 21 -2.86 -9.40 -0.15
N ILE A 22 -1.57 -9.13 -0.06
CA ILE A 22 -0.86 -8.34 -1.08
C ILE A 22 -0.90 -9.07 -2.43
N ILE A 23 -0.67 -10.36 -2.43
CA ILE A 23 -0.72 -11.18 -3.66
C ILE A 23 -2.13 -11.11 -4.27
N ALA A 24 -3.16 -11.25 -3.45
CA ALA A 24 -4.55 -11.18 -3.92
C ALA A 24 -4.86 -9.82 -4.54
N ILE A 25 -4.45 -8.73 -3.88
CA ILE A 25 -4.66 -7.37 -4.39
C ILE A 25 -3.88 -7.15 -5.69
N PHE A 26 -2.65 -7.67 -5.76
CA PHE A 26 -1.82 -7.55 -6.94
C PHE A 26 -2.47 -8.24 -8.15
N LEU A 27 -3.00 -9.44 -7.95
CA LEU A 27 -3.72 -10.15 -9.01
C LEU A 27 -4.95 -9.35 -9.46
N ARG A 28 -5.66 -8.77 -8.51
CA ARG A 28 -6.82 -7.93 -8.82
C ARG A 28 -6.42 -6.69 -9.61
N ALA A 29 -5.27 -6.11 -9.31
CA ALA A 29 -4.76 -4.94 -10.03
C ALA A 29 -4.45 -5.26 -11.48
N ILE A 30 -3.88 -6.46 -11.74
CA ILE A 30 -3.56 -6.91 -13.10
C ILE A 30 -4.85 -7.14 -13.91
N ILE A 31 -5.86 -7.74 -13.29
CA ILE A 31 -7.11 -8.07 -13.95
C ILE A 31 -8.02 -6.84 -14.10
N GLY A 32 -7.87 -5.84 -13.25
CA GLY A 32 -8.70 -4.64 -13.24
C GLY A 32 -8.69 -3.89 -14.57
N PRO A 33 -9.85 -3.72 -15.23
CA PRO A 33 -9.91 -3.07 -16.53
C PRO A 33 -9.79 -1.55 -16.49
N ARG A 34 -9.98 -0.94 -15.31
CA ARG A 34 -9.95 0.51 -15.17
C ARG A 34 -8.66 0.97 -14.49
N VAL A 35 -8.13 2.10 -14.95
CA VAL A 35 -6.95 2.71 -14.35
C VAL A 35 -7.22 3.08 -12.89
N THR A 36 -8.44 3.52 -12.58
CA THR A 36 -8.84 3.86 -11.21
C THR A 36 -8.67 2.68 -10.26
N ASP A 37 -9.09 1.48 -10.69
CA ASP A 37 -8.96 0.26 -9.89
C ASP A 37 -7.50 -0.04 -9.59
N ARG A 38 -6.61 0.16 -10.56
CA ARG A 38 -5.18 -0.03 -10.38
C ARG A 38 -4.60 0.93 -9.35
N ILE A 39 -5.00 2.20 -9.41
CA ILE A 39 -4.55 3.23 -8.46
C ILE A 39 -4.98 2.86 -7.04
N ILE A 40 -6.23 2.43 -6.87
CA ILE A 40 -6.75 2.00 -5.57
C ILE A 40 -5.98 0.80 -5.05
N CYS A 41 -5.70 -0.20 -5.90
CA CYS A 41 -4.95 -1.39 -5.52
C CYS A 41 -3.53 -1.04 -5.11
N ILE A 42 -2.85 -0.16 -5.84
CA ILE A 42 -1.50 0.28 -5.50
C ILE A 42 -1.50 0.96 -4.13
N ASN A 43 -2.51 1.79 -3.85
CA ASN A 43 -2.65 2.43 -2.56
C ASN A 43 -2.80 1.40 -1.43
N MET A 44 -3.65 0.40 -1.63
CA MET A 44 -3.86 -0.65 -0.63
C MET A 44 -2.58 -1.47 -0.40
N ILE A 45 -1.85 -1.80 -1.46
CA ILE A 45 -0.58 -2.50 -1.35
C ILE A 45 0.43 -1.66 -0.57
N GLY A 46 0.53 -0.37 -0.88
CA GLY A 46 1.44 0.54 -0.18
C GLY A 46 1.17 0.58 1.32
N THR A 47 -0.09 0.67 1.72
CA THR A 47 -0.47 0.67 3.13
C THR A 47 -0.08 -0.64 3.81
N LYS A 48 -0.31 -1.76 3.14
CA LYS A 48 0.04 -3.07 3.70
C LYS A 48 1.56 -3.24 3.84
N ILE A 49 2.33 -2.73 2.90
CA ILE A 49 3.79 -2.76 2.98
C ILE A 49 4.27 -1.96 4.19
N ILE A 50 3.69 -0.80 4.47
CA ILE A 50 4.04 0.01 5.64
C ILE A 50 3.79 -0.79 6.92
N ILE A 51 2.64 -1.46 7.01
CA ILE A 51 2.31 -2.29 8.17
C ILE A 51 3.31 -3.43 8.31
N MET A 52 3.69 -4.08 7.21
CA MET A 52 4.68 -5.16 7.23
C MET A 52 6.03 -4.68 7.75
N ILE A 53 6.47 -3.51 7.29
CA ILE A 53 7.74 -2.94 7.75
C ILE A 53 7.69 -2.66 9.25
N CYS A 54 6.56 -2.14 9.75
CA CYS A 54 6.39 -1.88 11.17
C CYS A 54 6.42 -3.18 12.00
N ILE A 55 5.79 -4.24 11.49
CA ILE A 55 5.79 -5.54 12.17
C ILE A 55 7.20 -6.13 12.22
N VAL A 56 7.95 -6.05 11.11
CA VAL A 56 9.33 -6.51 11.05
C VAL A 56 10.20 -5.73 12.03
N ALA A 57 9.99 -4.41 12.13
CA ALA A 57 10.71 -3.57 13.08
C ALA A 57 10.43 -4.00 14.52
N ALA A 58 9.18 -4.36 14.82
CA ALA A 58 8.80 -4.82 16.14
C ALA A 58 9.45 -6.17 16.48
N ILE A 59 9.54 -7.08 15.50
CA ILE A 59 10.18 -8.38 15.71
C ILE A 59 11.68 -8.23 15.97
N LEU A 60 12.34 -7.38 15.18
CA LEU A 60 13.79 -7.17 15.27
C LEU A 60 14.18 -6.21 16.38
N HIS A 61 13.22 -5.50 16.98
CA HIS A 61 13.46 -4.51 18.03
C HIS A 61 14.41 -3.40 17.58
N GLU A 62 14.34 -3.02 16.32
CA GLU A 62 15.18 -1.95 15.75
C GLU A 62 14.34 -0.73 15.42
N SER A 63 14.67 0.41 16.03
CA SER A 63 13.98 1.67 15.77
C SER A 63 14.34 2.27 14.40
N PHE A 64 15.48 1.89 13.86
CA PHE A 64 15.92 2.35 12.55
C PHE A 64 14.92 1.99 11.45
N ILE A 65 14.35 0.79 11.52
CA ILE A 65 13.39 0.31 10.53
C ILE A 65 12.09 1.12 10.60
N ILE A 66 11.71 1.57 11.80
CA ILE A 66 10.53 2.41 11.97
C ILE A 66 10.71 3.75 11.25
N ASP A 67 11.91 4.34 11.31
CA ASP A 67 12.21 5.58 10.60
C ASP A 67 12.06 5.40 9.09
N VAL A 68 12.53 4.27 8.56
CA VAL A 68 12.35 3.93 7.15
C VAL A 68 10.87 3.79 6.81
N ALA A 69 10.09 3.19 7.70
CA ALA A 69 8.64 3.04 7.48
C ALA A 69 7.95 4.40 7.41
N ILE A 70 8.33 5.34 8.25
CA ILE A 70 7.75 6.69 8.26
C ILE A 70 8.08 7.41 6.95
N VAL A 71 9.33 7.35 6.51
CA VAL A 71 9.75 7.97 5.24
C VAL A 71 8.99 7.35 4.07
N TYR A 72 8.86 6.02 4.05
CA TYR A 72 8.12 5.33 3.01
C TYR A 72 6.65 5.75 3.02
N ALA A 73 6.04 5.89 4.20
CA ALA A 73 4.65 6.32 4.32
C ALA A 73 4.44 7.71 3.73
N LEU A 74 5.36 8.64 3.99
CA LEU A 74 5.29 9.99 3.44
C LEU A 74 5.41 9.97 1.91
N ILE A 75 6.36 9.21 1.37
CA ILE A 75 6.54 9.07 -0.07
C ILE A 75 5.29 8.46 -0.70
N ASN A 76 4.74 7.43 -0.09
CA ASN A 76 3.54 6.76 -0.58
C ASN A 76 2.36 7.72 -0.60
N PHE A 77 2.18 8.51 0.45
CA PHE A 77 1.11 9.49 0.54
C PHE A 77 1.23 10.53 -0.58
N VAL A 78 2.43 11.09 -0.77
CA VAL A 78 2.66 12.08 -1.83
C VAL A 78 2.40 11.46 -3.20
N SER A 79 2.85 10.24 -3.43
CA SER A 79 2.63 9.53 -4.70
C SER A 79 1.15 9.37 -5.00
N ILE A 80 0.35 8.99 -4.00
CA ILE A 80 -1.10 8.81 -4.16
C ILE A 80 -1.77 10.14 -4.50
N VAL A 81 -1.40 11.21 -3.80
CA VAL A 81 -1.96 12.54 -4.04
C VAL A 81 -1.64 12.99 -5.47
N VAL A 82 -0.39 12.82 -5.89
CA VAL A 82 0.04 13.21 -7.25
C VAL A 82 -0.67 12.39 -8.30
N LEU A 83 -0.76 11.07 -8.12
CA LEU A 83 -1.46 10.19 -9.07
C LEU A 83 -2.94 10.50 -9.16
N SER A 84 -3.58 10.76 -8.03
CA SER A 84 -5.00 11.13 -8.00
C SER A 84 -5.24 12.45 -8.71
N TYR A 85 -4.38 13.43 -8.48
CA TYR A 85 -4.47 14.73 -9.14
C TYR A 85 -4.27 14.59 -10.64
N ALA A 86 -3.26 13.86 -11.06
CA ALA A 86 -2.96 13.64 -12.48
C ALA A 86 -4.12 12.92 -13.18
N TYR A 87 -4.68 11.88 -12.53
CA TYR A 87 -5.80 11.14 -13.07
C TYR A 87 -7.03 12.04 -13.22
N LEU A 88 -7.34 12.84 -12.21
CA LEU A 88 -8.48 13.75 -12.25
C LEU A 88 -8.31 14.79 -13.35
N HIS A 89 -7.12 15.34 -13.49
CA HIS A 89 -6.82 16.33 -14.53
C HIS A 89 -7.02 15.75 -15.93
N VAL A 90 -6.51 14.57 -16.18
CA VAL A 90 -6.67 13.88 -17.48
C VAL A 90 -8.14 13.54 -17.72
N TYR A 91 -8.85 13.09 -16.70
CA TYR A 91 -10.28 12.77 -16.83
C TYR A 91 -11.09 14.00 -17.21
N LEU A 92 -10.87 15.13 -16.54
CA LEU A 92 -11.58 16.38 -16.84
C LEU A 92 -11.24 16.88 -18.23
N LYS A 93 -9.98 16.78 -18.64
CA LYS A 93 -9.55 17.21 -19.98
C LYS A 93 -10.21 16.38 -21.07
N ASN A 94 -10.31 15.08 -20.88
CA ASN A 94 -10.98 14.20 -21.84
C ASN A 94 -12.48 14.44 -21.88
N HIS A 95 -13.10 14.77 -20.75
CA HIS A 95 -14.52 15.08 -20.66
C HIS A 95 -14.83 16.37 -21.43
N ASP A 96 -14.00 17.40 -21.27
CA ASP A 96 -14.15 18.66 -22.01
C ASP A 96 -14.05 18.45 -23.51
N LYS A 97 -13.12 17.61 -23.97
CA LYS A 97 -12.97 17.29 -25.39
C LYS A 97 -14.20 16.58 -25.95
N LYS A 98 -14.88 15.77 -25.16
CA LYS A 98 -16.10 15.07 -25.57
C LYS A 98 -17.28 16.03 -25.66
N GLU A 99 -17.33 17.04 -24.82
CA GLU A 99 -18.40 18.04 -24.85
C GLU A 99 -18.27 19.00 -26.04
N ASP A 100 -17.03 19.30 -26.47
CA ASP A 100 -16.75 20.16 -27.60
C ASP A 100 -17.08 19.51 -28.95
N LYS A 101 -17.32 18.21 -28.96
CA LYS A 101 -17.77 17.49 -30.15
C LYS A 101 -19.27 17.30 -30.13
#